data_e7ba8160542dafc3ebb567eb61611824
#
_entry.id   e7ba8160542dafc3ebb567eb61611824
#
_cell.length_a   1.000
_cell.length_b   1.000
_cell.length_c   1.000
_cell.angle_alpha   90.00
_cell.angle_beta   90.00
_cell.angle_gamma   90.00
#
_symmetry.space_group_name_H-M   'P 1'
#
loop_
_entity.id
_entity.type
_entity.pdbx_description
1 polymer ?
#
loop_
_entity_poly.entity_id
_entity_poly.type
_entity_poly.pdbx_seq_one_letter_code
_entity_poly.pdbx_strand_id
1 'polypeptide(L)'
;MKNISPQKSNSLIIDICKFIGAYMVVATHTTSLNLFGTGALNAVYVNFIYCAVPCFFMASGYLTASRMEWPFTANDNLQKIAHAFLKMLKLYLLWSLVYLPLAILDYKHSGFGVMEAAINYIKGLVFVGEHYGSWILWYMLSAIYALGIIYILLKIKINPWAITALGLVVILCGAVLDILSGTTSDISPTINFIRKLM
;
A
#
# COMPACT_ATOMS: atom_id res chain seq x y z
N MET A 1 17.61 -40.14 4.32
CA MET A 1 18.03 -38.73 4.22
C MET A 1 16.81 -37.86 4.36
N LYS A 2 16.64 -37.15 5.50
CA LYS A 2 15.52 -36.21 5.73
C LYS A 2 15.75 -34.96 4.86
N ASN A 3 14.88 -34.72 3.89
CA ASN A 3 14.82 -33.47 3.18
C ASN A 3 14.49 -32.34 4.16
N ILE A 4 15.47 -31.58 4.56
CA ILE A 4 15.30 -30.35 5.34
C ILE A 4 14.79 -29.31 4.33
N SER A 5 13.49 -29.00 4.40
CA SER A 5 12.88 -28.00 3.54
C SER A 5 13.51 -26.61 3.82
N PRO A 6 14.02 -25.90 2.82
CA PRO A 6 14.64 -24.57 2.99
C PRO A 6 13.63 -23.46 3.37
N GLN A 7 12.37 -23.79 3.53
CA GLN A 7 11.27 -22.84 3.65
C GLN A 7 11.11 -22.18 5.03
N LYS A 8 11.72 -22.74 6.08
CA LYS A 8 11.50 -22.27 7.47
C LYS A 8 12.42 -21.11 7.88
N SER A 9 13.63 -21.01 7.32
CA SER A 9 14.58 -19.95 7.67
C SER A 9 14.25 -18.61 6.96
N ASN A 10 13.75 -18.66 5.74
CA ASN A 10 13.38 -17.46 4.99
C ASN A 10 12.15 -16.74 5.58
N SER A 11 11.26 -17.47 6.26
CA SER A 11 10.09 -16.85 6.90
C SER A 11 10.49 -15.99 8.10
N LEU A 12 11.47 -16.41 8.90
CA LEU A 12 11.90 -15.68 10.10
C LEU A 12 12.50 -14.31 9.74
N ILE A 13 13.35 -14.24 8.72
CA ILE A 13 13.95 -12.97 8.28
C ILE A 13 12.87 -12.01 7.81
N ILE A 14 11.91 -12.49 7.01
CA ILE A 14 10.81 -11.67 6.53
C ILE A 14 9.93 -11.18 7.70
N ASP A 15 9.70 -12.02 8.68
CA ASP A 15 8.91 -11.65 9.87
C ASP A 15 9.62 -10.60 10.72
N ILE A 16 10.95 -10.72 10.89
CA ILE A 16 11.77 -9.70 11.54
C ILE A 16 11.73 -8.37 10.75
N CYS A 17 11.90 -8.42 9.43
CA CYS A 17 11.82 -7.23 8.59
C CYS A 17 10.44 -6.55 8.69
N LYS A 18 9.36 -7.31 8.73
CA LYS A 18 8.00 -6.77 8.94
C LYS A 18 7.84 -6.14 10.31
N PHE A 19 8.40 -6.76 11.34
CA PHE A 19 8.34 -6.22 12.70
C PHE A 19 9.08 -4.88 12.80
N ILE A 20 10.32 -4.81 12.27
CA ILE A 20 11.08 -3.57 12.19
C ILE A 20 10.32 -2.53 11.34
N GLY A 21 9.80 -2.92 10.18
CA GLY A 21 9.01 -2.06 9.32
C GLY A 21 7.76 -1.49 10.03
N ALA A 22 7.10 -2.27 10.89
CA ALA A 22 5.98 -1.78 11.69
C ALA A 22 6.39 -0.66 12.65
N TYR A 23 7.55 -0.77 13.30
CA TYR A 23 8.11 0.33 14.11
C TYR A 23 8.42 1.57 13.26
N MET A 24 8.98 1.38 12.06
CA MET A 24 9.26 2.48 11.14
C MET A 24 7.96 3.20 10.73
N VAL A 25 6.88 2.46 10.44
CA VAL A 25 5.56 3.07 10.14
C VAL A 25 5.03 3.84 11.35
N VAL A 26 5.13 3.32 12.56
CA VAL A 26 4.75 4.09 13.76
C VAL A 26 5.56 5.37 13.86
N ALA A 27 6.86 5.31 13.60
CA ALA A 27 7.73 6.49 13.62
C ALA A 27 7.34 7.55 12.57
N THR A 28 6.84 7.15 11.38
CA THR A 28 6.35 8.12 10.37
C THR A 28 5.10 8.90 10.82
N HIS A 29 4.31 8.32 11.73
CA HIS A 29 3.05 8.90 12.21
C HIS A 29 3.18 9.56 13.60
N THR A 30 4.38 9.59 14.16
CA THR A 30 4.68 10.26 15.43
C THR A 30 5.56 11.49 15.21
N THR A 31 5.72 12.33 16.24
CA THR A 31 6.58 13.50 16.19
C THR A 31 8.07 13.19 16.07
N SER A 32 8.45 11.91 15.96
CA SER A 32 9.84 11.45 15.88
C SER A 32 10.55 11.82 14.56
N LEU A 33 9.85 12.37 13.57
CA LEU A 33 10.45 12.76 12.29
C LEU A 33 11.55 13.85 12.43
N ASN A 34 11.56 14.60 13.52
CA ASN A 34 12.58 15.63 13.82
C ASN A 34 13.55 15.20 14.92
N LEU A 35 13.74 13.90 15.12
CA LEU A 35 14.54 13.35 16.22
C LEU A 35 15.98 13.88 16.22
N PHE A 36 16.57 14.12 15.05
CA PHE A 36 17.93 14.61 14.86
C PHE A 36 18.00 16.09 14.39
N GLY A 37 16.92 16.85 14.59
CA GLY A 37 16.83 18.25 14.16
C GLY A 37 16.65 18.40 12.65
N THR A 38 17.21 19.47 12.04
CA THR A 38 17.05 19.79 10.60
C THR A 38 18.28 19.43 9.75
N GLY A 39 19.25 18.71 10.31
CA GLY A 39 20.51 18.39 9.64
C GLY A 39 20.45 17.17 8.70
N ALA A 40 21.60 16.88 8.06
CA ALA A 40 21.76 15.75 7.15
C ALA A 40 21.42 14.39 7.82
N LEU A 41 21.73 14.23 9.11
CA LEU A 41 21.38 13.03 9.87
C LEU A 41 19.87 12.81 9.94
N ASN A 42 19.10 13.89 10.13
CA ASN A 42 17.64 13.77 10.12
C ASN A 42 17.10 13.42 8.74
N ALA A 43 17.69 13.96 7.67
CA ALA A 43 17.29 13.59 6.30
C ALA A 43 17.53 12.10 6.03
N VAL A 44 18.68 11.55 6.44
CA VAL A 44 18.95 10.10 6.31
C VAL A 44 17.98 9.29 7.14
N TYR A 45 17.70 9.68 8.36
CA TYR A 45 16.75 9.00 9.25
C TYR A 45 15.33 8.99 8.66
N VAL A 46 14.84 10.13 8.18
CA VAL A 46 13.51 10.25 7.57
C VAL A 46 13.39 9.38 6.32
N ASN A 47 14.39 9.44 5.42
CA ASN A 47 14.40 8.59 4.23
C ASN A 47 14.42 7.09 4.59
N PHE A 48 15.19 6.71 5.63
CA PHE A 48 15.22 5.33 6.11
C PHE A 48 13.84 4.87 6.59
N ILE A 49 13.15 5.69 7.38
CA ILE A 49 11.81 5.37 7.89
C ILE A 49 10.80 5.23 6.74
N TYR A 50 10.85 6.10 5.73
CA TYR A 50 9.96 6.03 4.57
C TYR A 50 10.19 4.79 3.70
N CYS A 51 11.34 4.10 3.80
CA CYS A 51 11.56 2.81 3.15
C CYS A 51 10.66 1.68 3.69
N ALA A 52 9.99 1.86 4.83
CA ALA A 52 9.13 0.84 5.43
C ALA A 52 8.01 0.41 4.48
N VAL A 53 7.31 1.36 3.86
CA VAL A 53 6.16 1.08 2.99
C VAL A 53 6.56 0.28 1.75
N PRO A 54 7.57 0.68 0.95
CA PRO A 54 8.08 -0.16 -0.14
C PRO A 54 8.52 -1.56 0.32
N CYS A 55 9.17 -1.68 1.48
CA CYS A 55 9.55 -2.98 2.03
C CYS A 55 8.35 -3.88 2.33
N PHE A 56 7.26 -3.32 2.86
CA PHE A 56 6.02 -4.07 3.08
C PHE A 56 5.40 -4.56 1.78
N PHE A 57 5.35 -3.72 0.72
CA PHE A 57 4.86 -4.13 -0.58
C PHE A 57 5.73 -5.25 -1.18
N MET A 58 7.06 -5.11 -1.13
CA MET A 58 7.97 -6.14 -1.62
C MET A 58 7.83 -7.46 -0.84
N ALA A 59 7.75 -7.41 0.50
CA ALA A 59 7.57 -8.59 1.32
C ALA A 59 6.23 -9.27 1.05
N SER A 60 5.15 -8.51 0.89
CA SER A 60 3.82 -9.03 0.59
C SER A 60 3.76 -9.66 -0.81
N GLY A 61 4.37 -9.00 -1.80
CA GLY A 61 4.50 -9.52 -3.16
C GLY A 61 5.32 -10.82 -3.20
N TYR A 62 6.47 -10.84 -2.54
CA TYR A 62 7.32 -12.03 -2.44
C TYR A 62 6.59 -13.21 -1.77
N LEU A 63 5.92 -13.00 -0.64
CA LEU A 63 5.18 -14.05 0.05
C LEU A 63 3.99 -14.56 -0.76
N THR A 64 3.37 -13.72 -1.55
CA THR A 64 2.29 -14.13 -2.46
C THR A 64 2.86 -14.97 -3.60
N ALA A 65 3.92 -14.50 -4.26
CA ALA A 65 4.57 -15.18 -5.38
C ALA A 65 5.23 -16.50 -4.96
N SER A 66 5.86 -16.56 -3.78
CA SER A 66 6.52 -17.78 -3.29
C SER A 66 5.57 -18.96 -3.00
N ARG A 67 4.28 -18.69 -2.90
CA ARG A 67 3.22 -19.71 -2.74
C ARG A 67 2.63 -20.18 -4.06
N MET A 68 3.01 -19.54 -5.17
CA MET A 68 2.50 -19.85 -6.49
C MET A 68 3.36 -20.92 -7.15
N GLU A 69 2.73 -21.76 -7.95
CA GLU A 69 3.34 -22.84 -8.70
C GLU A 69 3.35 -22.50 -10.20
N TRP A 70 4.33 -23.03 -10.91
CA TRP A 70 4.39 -22.85 -12.34
C TRP A 70 3.44 -23.84 -13.05
N PRO A 71 2.64 -23.42 -14.07
CA PRO A 71 2.54 -22.06 -14.63
C PRO A 71 1.71 -21.12 -13.75
N PHE A 72 2.11 -19.84 -13.62
CA PHE A 72 1.44 -18.86 -12.76
C PHE A 72 -0.03 -18.63 -13.09
N THR A 73 -0.46 -18.95 -14.31
CA THR A 73 -1.85 -18.85 -14.77
C THR A 73 -2.71 -20.07 -14.37
N ALA A 74 -2.18 -21.01 -13.59
CA ALA A 74 -2.94 -22.16 -13.10
C ALA A 74 -4.10 -21.70 -12.18
N ASN A 75 -5.20 -22.44 -12.22
CA ASN A 75 -6.41 -22.13 -11.44
C ASN A 75 -6.14 -22.10 -9.92
N ASP A 76 -5.25 -22.96 -9.41
CA ASP A 76 -4.88 -22.99 -8.00
C ASP A 76 -4.19 -21.69 -7.57
N ASN A 77 -3.38 -21.09 -8.43
CA ASN A 77 -2.77 -19.79 -8.16
C ASN A 77 -3.80 -18.66 -8.13
N LEU A 78 -4.80 -18.71 -9.03
CA LEU A 78 -5.91 -17.76 -9.02
C LEU A 78 -6.70 -17.84 -7.71
N GLN A 79 -6.94 -19.06 -7.20
CA GLN A 79 -7.60 -19.25 -5.91
C GLN A 79 -6.76 -18.69 -4.74
N LYS A 80 -5.43 -18.91 -4.76
CA LYS A 80 -4.51 -18.37 -3.73
C LYS A 80 -4.55 -16.83 -3.71
N ILE A 81 -4.55 -16.18 -4.89
CA ILE A 81 -4.64 -14.71 -5.00
C ILE A 81 -6.02 -14.22 -4.57
N ALA A 82 -7.10 -14.86 -5.01
CA ALA A 82 -8.45 -14.51 -4.59
C ALA A 82 -8.63 -14.61 -3.06
N HIS A 83 -8.04 -15.63 -2.44
CA HIS A 83 -8.05 -15.77 -1.00
C HIS A 83 -7.28 -14.64 -0.29
N ALA A 84 -6.09 -14.28 -0.80
CA ALA A 84 -5.31 -13.16 -0.29
C ALA A 84 -6.07 -11.83 -0.43
N PHE A 85 -6.69 -11.59 -1.60
CA PHE A 85 -7.55 -10.43 -1.86
C PHE A 85 -8.71 -10.34 -0.86
N LEU A 86 -9.48 -11.43 -0.69
CA LEU A 86 -10.62 -11.45 0.23
C LEU A 86 -10.19 -11.28 1.69
N LYS A 87 -9.05 -11.86 2.09
CA LYS A 87 -8.50 -11.67 3.43
C LYS A 87 -8.14 -10.21 3.68
N MET A 88 -7.46 -9.57 2.73
CA MET A 88 -7.08 -8.16 2.83
C MET A 88 -8.31 -7.25 2.83
N LEU A 89 -9.29 -7.52 1.96
CA LEU A 89 -10.55 -6.78 1.90
C LEU A 89 -11.33 -6.87 3.22
N LYS A 90 -11.46 -8.06 3.81
CA LYS A 90 -12.13 -8.23 5.12
C LYS A 90 -11.42 -7.42 6.20
N LEU A 91 -10.09 -7.45 6.23
CA LEU A 91 -9.31 -6.72 7.21
C LEU A 91 -9.46 -5.19 7.01
N TYR A 92 -9.43 -4.73 5.76
CA TYR A 92 -9.67 -3.33 5.40
C TYR A 92 -11.04 -2.84 5.86
N LEU A 93 -12.09 -3.59 5.54
CA LEU A 93 -13.46 -3.23 5.96
C LEU A 93 -13.64 -3.26 7.48
N LEU A 94 -13.02 -4.23 8.16
CA LEU A 94 -13.03 -4.29 9.63
C LEU A 94 -12.41 -3.03 10.24
N TRP A 95 -11.20 -2.65 9.79
CA TRP A 95 -10.54 -1.45 10.30
C TRP A 95 -11.28 -0.16 9.90
N SER A 96 -11.84 -0.09 8.69
CA SER A 96 -12.69 1.04 8.29
C SER A 96 -13.91 1.19 9.21
N LEU A 97 -14.49 0.08 9.66
CA LEU A 97 -15.58 0.10 10.64
C LEU A 97 -15.11 0.57 12.02
N VAL A 98 -13.92 0.14 12.46
CA VAL A 98 -13.33 0.57 13.75
C VAL A 98 -13.05 2.08 13.76
N TYR A 99 -12.58 2.64 12.63
CA TYR A 99 -12.32 4.08 12.48
C TYR A 99 -13.58 4.92 12.19
N LEU A 100 -14.70 4.29 11.82
CA LEU A 100 -15.95 5.00 11.48
C LEU A 100 -16.42 6.00 12.54
N PRO A 101 -16.42 5.69 13.85
CA PRO A 101 -16.83 6.66 14.88
C PRO A 101 -15.97 7.93 14.88
N LEU A 102 -14.64 7.79 14.67
CA LEU A 102 -13.72 8.93 14.59
C LEU A 102 -14.00 9.78 13.35
N ALA A 103 -14.21 9.13 12.20
CA ALA A 103 -14.57 9.82 10.96
C ALA A 103 -15.87 10.61 11.11
N ILE A 104 -16.90 10.04 11.77
CA ILE A 104 -18.18 10.75 12.03
C ILE A 104 -17.95 11.98 12.90
N LEU A 105 -17.13 11.88 13.95
CA LEU A 105 -16.82 13.02 14.80
C LEU A 105 -16.12 14.14 14.02
N ASP A 106 -15.15 13.79 13.20
CA ASP A 106 -14.39 14.74 12.40
C ASP A 106 -15.26 15.45 11.35
N TYR A 107 -16.13 14.71 10.66
CA TYR A 107 -17.09 15.30 9.72
C TYR A 107 -18.06 16.26 10.42
N LYS A 108 -18.52 15.90 11.63
CA LYS A 108 -19.38 16.75 12.44
C LYS A 108 -18.68 18.04 12.87
N HIS A 109 -17.42 17.95 13.28
CA HIS A 109 -16.60 19.12 13.64
C HIS A 109 -16.29 20.03 12.45
N SER A 110 -16.15 19.44 11.26
CA SER A 110 -15.88 20.18 10.01
C SER A 110 -17.13 20.85 9.42
N GLY A 111 -18.31 20.65 10.01
CA GLY A 111 -19.55 21.30 9.58
C GLY A 111 -20.16 20.73 8.30
N PHE A 112 -19.75 19.55 7.86
CA PHE A 112 -20.34 18.88 6.69
C PHE A 112 -21.79 18.47 6.94
N GLY A 113 -22.63 18.62 5.92
CA GLY A 113 -23.96 18.02 5.91
C GLY A 113 -23.89 16.49 5.90
N VAL A 114 -24.89 15.82 6.46
CA VAL A 114 -24.91 14.34 6.57
C VAL A 114 -24.70 13.66 5.20
N MET A 115 -25.35 14.16 4.15
CA MET A 115 -25.23 13.59 2.81
C MET A 115 -23.82 13.80 2.23
N GLU A 116 -23.26 14.98 2.42
CA GLU A 116 -21.91 15.32 1.96
C GLU A 116 -20.85 14.49 2.70
N ALA A 117 -20.97 14.34 4.02
CA ALA A 117 -20.12 13.48 4.84
C ALA A 117 -20.17 12.02 4.38
N ALA A 118 -21.38 11.49 4.09
CA ALA A 118 -21.54 10.13 3.60
C ALA A 118 -20.88 9.93 2.22
N ILE A 119 -21.05 10.87 1.29
CA ILE A 119 -20.40 10.80 -0.03
C ILE A 119 -18.88 10.86 0.09
N ASN A 120 -18.35 11.78 0.91
CA ASN A 120 -16.92 11.91 1.12
C ASN A 120 -16.33 10.67 1.82
N TYR A 121 -17.05 10.08 2.78
CA TYR A 121 -16.65 8.82 3.41
C TYR A 121 -16.57 7.69 2.39
N ILE A 122 -17.59 7.52 1.53
CA ILE A 122 -17.57 6.47 0.49
C ILE A 122 -16.45 6.70 -0.51
N LYS A 123 -16.24 7.94 -0.95
CA LYS A 123 -15.09 8.27 -1.83
C LYS A 123 -13.76 7.94 -1.18
N GLY A 124 -13.56 8.31 0.08
CA GLY A 124 -12.37 7.96 0.84
C GLY A 124 -12.20 6.44 0.95
N LEU A 125 -13.28 5.71 1.28
CA LEU A 125 -13.27 4.26 1.40
C LEU A 125 -12.89 3.53 0.09
N VAL A 126 -13.34 4.04 -1.05
CA VAL A 126 -13.14 3.35 -2.33
C VAL A 126 -11.87 3.82 -3.04
N PHE A 127 -11.55 5.10 -3.04
CA PHE A 127 -10.51 5.65 -3.91
C PHE A 127 -9.23 6.06 -3.19
N VAL A 128 -9.32 6.49 -1.93
CA VAL A 128 -8.19 7.09 -1.22
C VAL A 128 -7.60 6.15 -0.17
N GLY A 129 -8.46 5.38 0.51
CA GLY A 129 -8.05 4.55 1.64
C GLY A 129 -7.75 5.35 2.90
N GLU A 130 -8.06 6.63 2.91
CA GLU A 130 -7.91 7.53 4.05
C GLU A 130 -9.24 8.13 4.45
N HIS A 131 -9.48 8.12 5.75
CA HIS A 131 -10.47 8.93 6.42
C HIS A 131 -9.77 9.67 7.54
N TYR A 132 -10.37 10.71 8.08
CA TYR A 132 -9.84 11.47 9.20
C TYR A 132 -9.20 10.55 10.27
N GLY A 133 -7.87 10.67 10.43
CA GLY A 133 -7.10 9.89 11.39
C GLY A 133 -6.76 8.43 11.02
N SER A 134 -7.24 7.91 9.90
CA SER A 134 -7.00 6.51 9.48
C SER A 134 -5.93 6.35 8.39
N TRP A 135 -4.85 7.10 8.50
CA TRP A 135 -3.74 7.19 7.52
C TRP A 135 -3.14 5.84 7.10
N ILE A 136 -3.31 4.79 7.89
CA ILE A 136 -2.70 3.47 7.61
C ILE A 136 -3.50 2.69 6.57
N LEU A 137 -4.77 3.00 6.37
CA LEU A 137 -5.68 2.20 5.55
C LEU A 137 -5.38 2.31 4.04
N TRP A 138 -4.75 3.40 3.57
CA TRP A 138 -4.38 3.55 2.16
C TRP A 138 -3.46 2.42 1.65
N TYR A 139 -2.54 1.93 2.49
CA TYR A 139 -1.68 0.81 2.14
C TYR A 139 -2.50 -0.46 1.87
N MET A 140 -3.50 -0.74 2.72
CA MET A 140 -4.36 -1.91 2.56
C MET A 140 -5.20 -1.81 1.29
N LEU A 141 -5.76 -0.63 1.00
CA LEU A 141 -6.52 -0.39 -0.22
C LEU A 141 -5.64 -0.56 -1.47
N SER A 142 -4.43 -0.01 -1.47
CA SER A 142 -3.46 -0.17 -2.56
C SER A 142 -3.10 -1.64 -2.79
N ALA A 143 -2.91 -2.42 -1.71
CA ALA A 143 -2.65 -3.86 -1.81
C ALA A 143 -3.87 -4.64 -2.37
N ILE A 144 -5.10 -4.23 -2.02
CA ILE A 144 -6.33 -4.82 -2.57
C ILE A 144 -6.40 -4.55 -4.08
N TYR A 145 -6.15 -3.33 -4.53
CA TYR A 145 -6.11 -3.00 -5.96
C TYR A 145 -5.04 -3.78 -6.70
N ALA A 146 -3.83 -3.86 -6.16
CA ALA A 146 -2.74 -4.62 -6.76
C ALA A 146 -3.10 -6.12 -6.92
N LEU A 147 -3.65 -6.74 -5.87
CA LEU A 147 -4.09 -8.15 -5.92
C LEU A 147 -5.24 -8.35 -6.92
N GLY A 148 -6.19 -7.42 -6.99
CA GLY A 148 -7.30 -7.45 -7.94
C GLY A 148 -6.83 -7.35 -9.39
N ILE A 149 -5.91 -6.42 -9.68
CA ILE A 149 -5.31 -6.25 -11.01
C ILE A 149 -4.53 -7.52 -11.40
N ILE A 150 -3.67 -8.04 -10.51
CA ILE A 150 -2.90 -9.26 -10.77
C ILE A 150 -3.84 -10.44 -11.03
N TYR A 151 -4.91 -10.59 -10.24
CA TYR A 151 -5.92 -11.64 -10.46
C TYR A 151 -6.53 -11.55 -11.85
N ILE A 152 -6.96 -10.36 -12.29
CA ILE A 152 -7.56 -10.15 -13.61
C ILE A 152 -6.55 -10.48 -14.71
N LEU A 153 -5.31 -9.96 -14.61
CA LEU A 153 -4.27 -10.16 -15.61
C LEU A 153 -3.89 -11.65 -15.76
N LEU A 154 -3.81 -12.38 -14.65
CA LEU A 154 -3.55 -13.83 -14.71
C LEU A 154 -4.74 -14.62 -15.23
N LYS A 155 -5.97 -14.21 -14.92
CA LYS A 155 -7.20 -14.84 -15.41
C LYS A 155 -7.33 -14.74 -16.94
N ILE A 156 -6.93 -13.61 -17.51
CA ILE A 156 -6.87 -13.42 -18.97
C ILE A 156 -5.57 -13.97 -19.59
N LYS A 157 -4.77 -14.72 -18.79
CA LYS A 157 -3.55 -15.43 -19.19
C LYS A 157 -2.47 -14.54 -19.78
N ILE A 158 -2.35 -13.31 -19.30
CA ILE A 158 -1.22 -12.43 -19.66
C ILE A 158 0.08 -13.06 -19.13
N ASN A 159 1.12 -12.95 -19.95
CA ASN A 159 2.45 -13.44 -19.60
C ASN A 159 2.93 -12.75 -18.32
N PRO A 160 3.40 -13.49 -17.29
CA PRO A 160 3.92 -12.92 -16.04
C PRO A 160 5.04 -11.88 -16.25
N TRP A 161 5.87 -12.06 -17.26
CA TRP A 161 6.90 -11.08 -17.61
C TRP A 161 6.32 -9.75 -18.08
N ALA A 162 5.19 -9.79 -18.81
CA ALA A 162 4.47 -8.58 -19.23
C ALA A 162 3.85 -7.85 -18.02
N ILE A 163 3.35 -8.61 -17.02
CA ILE A 163 2.84 -8.04 -15.76
C ILE A 163 3.95 -7.34 -15.00
N THR A 164 5.14 -7.97 -14.92
CA THR A 164 6.32 -7.36 -14.28
C THR A 164 6.77 -6.11 -15.01
N ALA A 165 6.83 -6.16 -16.34
CA ALA A 165 7.19 -5.00 -17.16
C ALA A 165 6.20 -3.85 -16.98
N LEU A 166 4.90 -4.14 -16.96
CA LEU A 166 3.86 -3.13 -16.70
C LEU A 166 4.04 -2.49 -15.31
N GLY A 167 4.30 -3.29 -14.27
CA GLY A 167 4.58 -2.78 -12.93
C GLY A 167 5.80 -1.85 -12.90
N LEU A 168 6.89 -2.21 -13.58
CA LEU A 168 8.08 -1.37 -13.69
C LEU A 168 7.78 -0.05 -14.42
N VAL A 169 7.00 -0.09 -15.51
CA VAL A 169 6.59 1.12 -16.23
C VAL A 169 5.78 2.03 -15.34
N VAL A 170 4.83 1.52 -14.57
CA VAL A 170 4.01 2.32 -13.64
C VAL A 170 4.89 2.98 -12.57
N ILE A 171 5.85 2.25 -11.99
CA ILE A 171 6.78 2.79 -10.99
C ILE A 171 7.64 3.91 -11.60
N LEU A 172 8.19 3.69 -12.80
CA LEU A 172 9.02 4.69 -13.48
C LEU A 172 8.20 5.93 -13.84
N CYS A 173 6.98 5.75 -14.35
CA CYS A 173 6.09 6.88 -14.65
C CYS A 173 5.75 7.67 -13.37
N GLY A 174 5.48 6.99 -12.26
CA GLY A 174 5.25 7.64 -10.97
C GLY A 174 6.46 8.44 -10.50
N ALA A 175 7.67 7.87 -10.57
CA ALA A 175 8.90 8.56 -10.20
C ALA A 175 9.18 9.78 -11.09
N VAL A 176 8.96 9.69 -12.41
CA VAL A 176 9.10 10.81 -13.33
C VAL A 176 8.10 11.92 -13.02
N LEU A 177 6.84 11.58 -12.77
CA LEU A 177 5.81 12.55 -12.40
C LEU A 177 6.14 13.25 -11.07
N ASP A 178 6.69 12.53 -10.10
CA ASP A 178 7.10 13.12 -8.82
C ASP A 178 8.28 14.10 -9.01
N ILE A 179 9.28 13.74 -9.80
CA ILE A 179 10.40 14.62 -10.14
C ILE A 179 9.90 15.87 -10.88
N LEU A 180 9.04 15.70 -11.88
CA LEU A 180 8.49 16.82 -12.64
C LEU A 180 7.63 17.73 -11.77
N SER A 181 6.86 17.18 -10.84
CA SER A 181 6.03 17.97 -9.90
C SER A 181 6.85 18.72 -8.86
N GLY A 182 8.00 18.16 -8.47
CA GLY A 182 8.94 18.79 -7.52
C GLY A 182 9.76 19.94 -8.15
N THR A 183 10.02 19.88 -9.46
CA THR A 183 10.78 20.92 -10.20
C THR A 183 9.92 22.08 -10.67
N THR A 184 8.61 21.92 -10.69
CA THR A 184 7.68 22.92 -11.25
C THR A 184 6.59 23.25 -10.22
N SER A 185 6.93 24.17 -9.31
CA SER A 185 5.95 24.76 -8.38
C SER A 185 4.76 25.44 -9.05
N ASP A 186 4.80 25.61 -10.39
CA ASP A 186 3.83 26.34 -11.19
C ASP A 186 3.05 25.49 -12.22
N ILE A 187 3.16 24.16 -12.19
CA ILE A 187 2.52 23.33 -13.21
C ILE A 187 1.12 22.88 -12.82
N SER A 188 0.24 23.31 -13.67
CA SER A 188 -1.16 23.00 -14.03
C SER A 188 -2.04 22.25 -13.00
N PRO A 189 -3.33 22.66 -12.87
CA PRO A 189 -4.33 22.03 -12.01
C PRO A 189 -4.45 20.50 -12.18
N THR A 190 -4.08 19.98 -13.35
CA THR A 190 -4.14 18.55 -13.69
C THR A 190 -3.12 17.72 -12.91
N ILE A 191 -1.87 18.21 -12.75
CA ILE A 191 -0.82 17.51 -11.99
C ILE A 191 -1.13 17.56 -10.49
N ASN A 192 -1.67 18.69 -10.01
CA ASN A 192 -2.15 18.78 -8.63
C ASN A 192 -3.34 17.84 -8.34
N PHE A 193 -4.17 17.57 -9.35
CA PHE A 193 -5.26 16.60 -9.24
C PHE A 193 -4.73 15.16 -9.15
N ILE A 194 -3.76 14.80 -10.00
CA ILE A 194 -3.12 13.47 -9.97
C ILE A 194 -2.36 13.26 -8.65
N ARG A 195 -1.65 14.28 -8.16
CA ARG A 195 -0.96 14.25 -6.86
C ARG A 195 -1.91 14.09 -5.68
N LYS A 196 -3.14 14.59 -5.77
CA LYS A 196 -4.20 14.37 -4.75
C LYS A 196 -4.85 13.01 -4.86
N LEU A 197 -4.73 12.34 -6.01
CA LEU A 197 -5.25 10.98 -6.24
C LEU A 197 -4.23 9.89 -5.87
N MET A 198 -2.94 10.22 -5.81
CA MET A 198 -1.85 9.36 -5.36
C MET A 198 -1.54 9.60 -3.88
#